data_46fe3ce609245b8f384575a3b3011266
#
_entry.id   46fe3ce609245b8f384575a3b3011266
#
_cell.length_a   1.000
_cell.length_b   1.000
_cell.length_c   1.000
_cell.angle_alpha   90.00
_cell.angle_beta   90.00
_cell.angle_gamma   90.00
#
_symmetry.space_group_name_H-M   'P 1'
#
loop_
_entity.id
_entity.type
_entity.pdbx_description
1 polymer ?
#
loop_
_entity_poly.entity_id
_entity_poly.type
_entity_poly.pdbx_seq_one_letter_code
_entity_poly.pdbx_strand_id
1 'polypeptide(L)'
;MKALVLGLALIAPAAFANQELAQKKMCMNCHGIDKKIVGPSYKDVAAKYANDKDAYKKLAEKIQKGGSGVWGAMAMPPNAVTPAEAETLAKWVLTIK
;
A
#
# COMPACT_ATOMS: atom_id res chain seq x y z
N MET A 1 -21.18 -3.53 -33.25
CA MET A 1 -21.93 -3.11 -32.10
C MET A 1 -21.76 -3.99 -30.90
N LYS A 2 -21.57 -5.23 -31.09
CA LYS A 2 -21.38 -6.12 -29.98
C LYS A 2 -20.05 -5.90 -29.32
N ALA A 3 -19.07 -5.46 -30.03
CA ALA A 3 -17.71 -5.29 -29.53
C ALA A 3 -17.61 -4.30 -28.40
N LEU A 4 -18.56 -3.44 -28.27
CA LEU A 4 -18.53 -2.39 -27.27
C LEU A 4 -18.52 -2.89 -25.86
N VAL A 5 -19.19 -4.00 -25.64
CA VAL A 5 -19.42 -4.48 -24.30
C VAL A 5 -18.18 -5.10 -23.68
N LEU A 6 -17.32 -5.59 -24.51
CA LEU A 6 -16.19 -6.41 -24.06
C LEU A 6 -15.15 -5.68 -23.22
N GLY A 7 -14.90 -4.43 -23.56
CA GLY A 7 -13.82 -3.70 -22.88
C GLY A 7 -14.07 -3.47 -21.43
N LEU A 8 -15.30 -3.38 -21.01
CA LEU A 8 -15.63 -3.04 -19.63
C LEU A 8 -15.40 -4.17 -18.66
N ALA A 9 -15.60 -5.37 -19.11
CA ALA A 9 -15.51 -6.53 -18.23
C ALA A 9 -14.09 -6.85 -17.79
N LEU A 10 -13.10 -6.29 -18.48
CA LEU A 10 -11.72 -6.67 -18.25
C LEU A 10 -10.96 -5.77 -17.31
N ILE A 11 -11.57 -4.70 -16.83
CA ILE A 11 -10.90 -3.73 -15.98
C ILE A 11 -11.23 -4.00 -14.53
N ALA A 12 -10.21 -4.39 -13.76
CA ALA A 12 -10.36 -4.59 -12.32
C ALA A 12 -10.29 -3.24 -11.61
N PRO A 13 -10.99 -3.07 -10.48
CA PRO A 13 -10.84 -1.88 -9.66
C PRO A 13 -9.40 -1.74 -9.20
N ALA A 14 -8.87 -0.52 -9.26
CA ALA A 14 -7.49 -0.26 -8.86
C ALA A 14 -7.21 -0.67 -7.41
N ALA A 15 -8.16 -0.41 -6.51
CA ALA A 15 -7.98 -0.76 -5.10
C ALA A 15 -7.81 -2.26 -4.90
N PHE A 16 -8.58 -3.05 -5.63
CA PHE A 16 -8.50 -4.51 -5.53
C PHE A 16 -7.18 -5.03 -6.09
N ALA A 17 -6.75 -4.50 -7.22
CA ALA A 17 -5.47 -4.90 -7.83
C ALA A 17 -4.29 -4.55 -6.93
N ASN A 18 -4.35 -3.42 -6.23
CA ASN A 18 -3.27 -2.98 -5.36
C ASN A 18 -3.23 -3.79 -4.07
N GLN A 19 -4.38 -4.22 -3.56
CA GLN A 19 -4.42 -5.12 -2.42
C GLN A 19 -3.81 -6.47 -2.79
N GLU A 20 -4.07 -6.95 -3.99
CA GLU A 20 -3.47 -8.17 -4.50
C GLU A 20 -1.95 -8.07 -4.53
N LEU A 21 -1.43 -6.93 -4.98
CA LEU A 21 0.00 -6.69 -4.99
C LEU A 21 0.58 -6.73 -3.58
N ALA A 22 -0.10 -6.10 -2.63
CA ALA A 22 0.33 -6.10 -1.24
C ALA A 22 0.38 -7.53 -0.68
N GLN A 23 -0.60 -8.35 -1.01
CA GLN A 23 -0.61 -9.75 -0.58
C GLN A 23 0.54 -10.51 -1.22
N LYS A 24 0.77 -10.32 -2.49
CA LYS A 24 1.83 -10.99 -3.24
C LYS A 24 3.21 -10.64 -2.68
N LYS A 25 3.40 -9.42 -2.24
CA LYS A 25 4.66 -8.97 -1.66
C LYS A 25 4.72 -9.18 -0.15
N MET A 26 3.77 -9.90 0.40
CA MET A 26 3.72 -10.30 1.79
C MET A 26 3.57 -9.17 2.80
N CYS A 27 3.12 -8.02 2.35
CA CYS A 27 2.88 -6.87 3.23
C CYS A 27 1.82 -7.20 4.27
N MET A 28 0.82 -7.99 3.87
CA MET A 28 -0.30 -8.33 4.73
C MET A 28 0.07 -9.31 5.85
N ASN A 29 1.30 -9.80 5.87
CA ASN A 29 1.76 -10.61 6.99
C ASN A 29 1.99 -9.76 8.24
N CYS A 30 2.28 -8.48 8.04
CA CYS A 30 2.58 -7.56 9.15
C CYS A 30 1.59 -6.42 9.27
N HIS A 31 0.84 -6.14 8.23
CA HIS A 31 -0.12 -5.03 8.21
C HIS A 31 -1.52 -5.55 7.91
N GLY A 32 -2.49 -5.11 8.71
CA GLY A 32 -3.91 -5.33 8.39
C GLY A 32 -4.48 -4.07 7.75
N ILE A 33 -5.63 -4.20 7.13
CA ILE A 33 -6.34 -3.05 6.56
C ILE A 33 -6.79 -2.11 7.69
N ASP A 34 -7.45 -2.67 8.69
CA ASP A 34 -7.99 -1.90 9.80
C ASP A 34 -7.52 -2.38 11.17
N LYS A 35 -6.61 -3.34 11.21
CA LYS A 35 -6.09 -3.88 12.47
C LYS A 35 -4.57 -3.86 12.48
N LYS A 36 -4.01 -3.54 13.62
CA LYS A 36 -2.58 -3.69 13.85
C LYS A 36 -2.25 -5.17 13.98
N ILE A 37 -1.20 -5.63 13.32
CA ILE A 37 -0.69 -6.98 13.46
C ILE A 37 0.72 -6.87 14.06
N VAL A 38 1.74 -6.78 13.21
CA VAL A 38 3.09 -6.45 13.66
C VAL A 38 3.32 -4.96 13.47
N GLY A 39 2.98 -4.47 12.27
CA GLY A 39 3.04 -3.06 11.96
C GLY A 39 1.67 -2.40 12.09
N PRO A 40 1.59 -1.08 11.90
CA PRO A 40 0.33 -0.37 12.02
C PRO A 40 -0.65 -0.79 10.94
N SER A 41 -1.94 -0.61 11.21
CA SER A 41 -2.96 -0.83 10.18
C SER A 41 -2.78 0.18 9.06
N TYR A 42 -3.17 -0.17 7.85
CA TYR A 42 -3.11 0.76 6.74
C TYR A 42 -4.05 1.95 6.95
N LYS A 43 -5.17 1.70 7.63
CA LYS A 43 -6.09 2.77 7.98
C LYS A 43 -5.41 3.83 8.85
N ASP A 44 -4.63 3.41 9.83
CA ASP A 44 -3.89 4.34 10.69
C ASP A 44 -2.77 5.03 9.93
N VAL A 45 -2.10 4.32 9.02
CA VAL A 45 -1.06 4.94 8.20
C VAL A 45 -1.67 6.04 7.34
N ALA A 46 -2.79 5.75 6.68
CA ALA A 46 -3.47 6.75 5.86
C ALA A 46 -3.90 7.96 6.67
N ALA A 47 -4.41 7.75 7.88
CA ALA A 47 -4.83 8.84 8.75
C ALA A 47 -3.65 9.72 9.17
N LYS A 48 -2.53 9.09 9.51
CA LYS A 48 -1.34 9.83 9.94
C LYS A 48 -0.80 10.75 8.85
N TYR A 49 -0.87 10.33 7.61
CA TYR A 49 -0.31 11.08 6.50
C TYR A 49 -1.36 11.83 5.67
N ALA A 50 -2.58 11.97 6.18
CA ALA A 50 -3.70 12.53 5.42
C ALA A 50 -3.43 13.93 4.87
N ASN A 51 -2.66 14.74 5.59
CA ASN A 51 -2.39 16.13 5.21
C ASN A 51 -0.99 16.34 4.64
N ASP A 52 -0.27 15.28 4.36
CA ASP A 52 1.09 15.36 3.85
C ASP A 52 1.08 15.13 2.34
N LYS A 53 1.40 16.16 1.58
CA LYS A 53 1.40 16.09 0.11
C LYS A 53 2.44 15.13 -0.45
N ASP A 54 3.52 14.92 0.28
CA ASP A 54 4.62 14.07 -0.14
C ASP A 54 4.56 12.68 0.50
N ALA A 55 3.44 12.36 1.12
CA ALA A 55 3.31 11.09 1.85
C ALA A 55 3.65 9.88 1.00
N TYR A 56 3.17 9.85 -0.26
CA TYR A 56 3.40 8.67 -1.08
C TYR A 56 4.89 8.44 -1.36
N LYS A 57 5.67 9.50 -1.48
CA LYS A 57 7.11 9.37 -1.68
C LYS A 57 7.80 8.82 -0.44
N LYS A 58 7.42 9.34 0.71
CA LYS A 58 7.97 8.89 1.99
C LYS A 58 7.63 7.42 2.26
N LEU A 59 6.38 7.07 2.00
CA LEU A 59 5.93 5.69 2.21
C LEU A 59 6.56 4.72 1.21
N ALA A 60 6.71 5.14 -0.04
CA ALA A 60 7.37 4.31 -1.04
C ALA A 60 8.81 4.01 -0.64
N GLU A 61 9.52 5.01 -0.12
CA GLU A 61 10.88 4.80 0.37
C GLU A 61 10.90 3.82 1.55
N LYS A 62 9.96 3.97 2.48
CA LYS A 62 9.84 3.05 3.62
C LYS A 62 9.57 1.62 3.18
N ILE A 63 8.74 1.46 2.17
CA ILE A 63 8.43 0.13 1.64
C ILE A 63 9.68 -0.52 1.04
N GLN A 64 10.46 0.24 0.29
CA GLN A 64 11.66 -0.30 -0.34
C GLN A 64 12.81 -0.52 0.64
N LYS A 65 13.05 0.45 1.52
CA LYS A 65 14.25 0.46 2.36
C LYS A 65 14.00 0.02 3.80
N GLY A 66 12.72 0.00 4.20
CA GLY A 66 12.38 -0.28 5.58
C GLY A 66 12.66 0.88 6.51
N GLY A 67 12.59 0.64 7.79
CA GLY A 67 12.86 1.67 8.78
C GLY A 67 12.12 1.41 10.08
N SER A 68 12.39 2.28 11.07
CA SER A 68 11.74 2.17 12.38
C SER A 68 11.62 3.58 12.99
N GLY A 69 10.96 3.65 14.12
CA GLY A 69 10.90 4.88 14.91
C GLY A 69 9.62 5.68 14.75
N VAL A 70 9.00 5.67 13.57
CA VAL A 70 7.76 6.43 13.36
C VAL A 70 6.59 5.80 14.11
N TRP A 71 6.56 4.48 14.14
CA TRP A 71 5.47 3.72 14.78
C TRP A 71 5.97 2.91 15.97
N GLY A 72 7.15 3.25 16.49
CA GLY A 72 7.75 2.55 17.61
C GLY A 72 9.08 1.92 17.22
N ALA A 73 9.59 1.05 18.08
CA ALA A 73 10.92 0.48 17.91
C ALA A 73 10.98 -0.67 16.91
N MET A 74 9.86 -1.31 16.63
CA MET A 74 9.82 -2.45 15.71
C MET A 74 10.17 -2.01 14.30
N ALA A 75 11.21 -2.59 13.73
CA ALA A 75 11.67 -2.22 12.40
C ALA A 75 10.83 -2.92 11.32
N MET A 76 10.53 -2.18 10.27
CA MET A 76 9.98 -2.74 9.05
C MET A 76 11.14 -3.13 8.15
N PRO A 77 11.24 -4.38 7.73
CA PRO A 77 12.35 -4.78 6.86
C PRO A 77 12.19 -4.21 5.44
N PRO A 78 13.28 -4.13 4.68
CA PRO A 78 13.18 -3.79 3.27
C PRO A 78 12.37 -4.84 2.51
N ASN A 79 11.68 -4.41 1.47
CA ASN A 79 10.86 -5.30 0.66
C ASN A 79 11.41 -5.40 -0.76
N ALA A 80 11.25 -6.56 -1.36
CA ALA A 80 11.70 -6.81 -2.73
C ALA A 80 10.67 -6.30 -3.73
N VAL A 81 10.59 -4.97 -3.88
CA VAL A 81 9.67 -4.31 -4.79
C VAL A 81 10.44 -3.32 -5.66
N THR A 82 9.96 -3.09 -6.86
CA THR A 82 10.52 -2.04 -7.72
C THR A 82 10.05 -0.67 -7.20
N PRO A 83 10.74 0.41 -7.58
CA PRO A 83 10.28 1.75 -7.23
C PRO A 83 8.84 2.01 -7.66
N ALA A 84 8.45 1.54 -8.84
CA ALA A 84 7.08 1.70 -9.33
C ALA A 84 6.07 0.95 -8.47
N GLU A 85 6.42 -0.27 -8.06
CA GLU A 85 5.55 -1.06 -7.19
C GLU A 85 5.41 -0.40 -5.82
N ALA A 86 6.50 0.10 -5.27
CA ALA A 86 6.49 0.78 -3.98
C ALA A 86 5.59 2.02 -4.03
N GLU A 87 5.67 2.79 -5.11
CA GLU A 87 4.82 3.96 -5.28
C GLU A 87 3.35 3.58 -5.41
N THR A 88 3.06 2.54 -6.17
CA THR A 88 1.71 2.02 -6.33
C THR A 88 1.12 1.59 -4.99
N LEU A 89 1.90 0.86 -4.20
CA LEU A 89 1.46 0.42 -2.88
C LEU A 89 1.25 1.60 -1.94
N ALA A 90 2.17 2.57 -1.95
CA ALA A 90 2.06 3.75 -1.10
C ALA A 90 0.79 4.53 -1.41
N LYS A 91 0.51 4.76 -2.68
CA LYS A 91 -0.69 5.47 -3.08
C LYS A 91 -1.97 4.71 -2.69
N TRP A 92 -1.94 3.41 -2.82
CA TRP A 92 -3.08 2.58 -2.42
C TRP A 92 -3.33 2.68 -0.91
N VAL A 93 -2.30 2.55 -0.10
CA VAL A 93 -2.42 2.65 1.35
C VAL A 93 -3.07 3.97 1.74
N LEU A 94 -2.67 5.06 1.09
CA LEU A 94 -3.19 6.39 1.39
C LEU A 94 -4.67 6.55 1.03
N THR A 95 -5.26 5.65 0.26
CA THR A 95 -6.69 5.70 -0.05
C THR A 95 -7.56 5.01 0.99
N ILE A 96 -6.98 4.29 1.92
CA ILE A 96 -7.73 3.49 2.88
C ILE A 96 -8.31 4.37 3.98
N LYS A 97 -9.61 4.19 4.28
CA LYS A 97 -10.33 4.99 5.27
C LYS A 97 -10.96 4.17 6.37
#